data_224dc84ef14e2f4545479bec1e21cd96
#
_entry.id   224dc84ef14e2f4545479bec1e21cd96
#
_cell.length_a   1.000
_cell.length_b   1.000
_cell.length_c   1.000
_cell.angle_alpha   90.00
_cell.angle_beta   90.00
_cell.angle_gamma   90.00
#
_symmetry.space_group_name_H-M   'P 1'
#
loop_
_entity.id
_entity.type
_entity.pdbx_description
1 polymer ?
#
loop_
_entity_poly.entity_id
_entity_poly.type
_entity_poly.pdbx_seq_one_letter_code
_entity_poly.pdbx_strand_id
1 'polypeptide(L)'
;MINVLIVEDDPMARKLLEIFVNESEKYSIVHAIESAAMAEIYCFKNPIDLILMDVCTAMDANGLEAAEKIKKSFPKIKIIIITSQPECSFLDRARSIGVDSFWYKESSAEKILAIMDRTMAGESVYPDTTPELRLGNAMSVDFTDKELEVLRELTGTEF
;
A
#
# COMPACT_ATOMS: atom_id res chain seq x y z
N MET A 1 16.75 15.04 0.21
CA MET A 1 16.36 13.63 0.31
C MET A 1 14.94 13.53 0.82
N ILE A 2 14.18 12.62 0.28
CA ILE A 2 12.78 12.46 0.66
C ILE A 2 12.70 11.49 1.85
N ASN A 3 12.12 11.94 2.94
CA ASN A 3 12.03 11.14 4.17
C ASN A 3 10.80 10.26 4.14
N VAL A 4 11.00 8.95 4.32
CA VAL A 4 9.95 7.94 4.19
C VAL A 4 9.68 7.25 5.52
N LEU A 5 8.40 7.10 5.84
CA LEU A 5 7.94 6.28 6.95
C LEU A 5 7.26 5.04 6.34
N ILE A 6 7.68 3.86 6.77
CA ILE A 6 7.05 2.61 6.33
C ILE A 6 6.20 2.08 7.47
N VAL A 7 4.95 1.74 7.19
CA VAL A 7 4.02 1.15 8.15
C VAL A 7 3.55 -0.19 7.61
N GLU A 8 4.10 -1.27 8.14
CA GLU A 8 3.86 -2.63 7.69
C GLU A 8 4.12 -3.59 8.85
N ASP A 9 3.14 -4.39 9.23
CA ASP A 9 3.29 -5.26 10.39
C ASP A 9 3.99 -6.59 10.10
N ASP A 10 3.94 -7.08 8.86
CA ASP A 10 4.64 -8.31 8.53
C ASP A 10 6.14 -8.04 8.42
N PRO A 11 6.97 -8.68 9.25
CA PRO A 11 8.42 -8.41 9.24
C PRO A 11 9.08 -8.66 7.89
N MET A 12 8.66 -9.69 7.16
CA MET A 12 9.25 -9.97 5.84
C MET A 12 8.86 -8.94 4.82
N ALA A 13 7.57 -8.57 4.77
CA ALA A 13 7.10 -7.55 3.86
C ALA A 13 7.74 -6.20 4.17
N ARG A 14 7.87 -5.89 5.45
CA ARG A 14 8.51 -4.64 5.89
C ARG A 14 9.96 -4.58 5.44
N LYS A 15 10.69 -5.68 5.63
CA LYS A 15 12.08 -5.76 5.22
C LYS A 15 12.23 -5.62 3.71
N LEU A 16 11.33 -6.24 2.97
CA LEU A 16 11.36 -6.16 1.52
C LEU A 16 11.12 -4.73 1.03
N LEU A 17 10.18 -4.03 1.65
CA LEU A 17 9.94 -2.62 1.34
C LEU A 17 11.17 -1.77 1.63
N GLU A 18 11.85 -2.03 2.76
CA GLU A 18 13.09 -1.32 3.09
C GLU A 18 14.16 -1.54 2.02
N ILE A 19 14.30 -2.77 1.56
CA ILE A 19 15.25 -3.09 0.50
C ILE A 19 14.93 -2.33 -0.79
N PHE A 20 13.66 -2.34 -1.19
CA PHE A 20 13.24 -1.65 -2.41
C PHE A 20 13.47 -0.14 -2.31
N VAL A 21 13.10 0.46 -1.20
CA VAL A 21 13.26 1.91 -1.02
C VAL A 21 14.75 2.28 -1.02
N ASN A 22 15.57 1.44 -0.39
CA ASN A 22 17.01 1.71 -0.33
C ASN A 22 17.73 1.51 -1.66
N GLU A 23 17.08 0.98 -2.67
CA GLU A 23 17.67 0.91 -4.01
C GLU A 23 17.80 2.30 -4.66
N SER A 24 17.10 3.28 -4.14
CA SER A 24 17.16 4.64 -4.67
C SER A 24 17.81 5.59 -3.66
N GLU A 25 18.71 6.40 -4.13
CA GLU A 25 19.35 7.40 -3.27
C GLU A 25 18.46 8.61 -2.98
N LYS A 26 17.32 8.70 -3.66
CA LYS A 26 16.37 9.80 -3.43
C LYS A 26 15.66 9.72 -2.10
N TYR A 27 15.53 8.52 -1.55
CA TYR A 27 14.71 8.26 -0.37
C TYR A 27 15.53 7.86 0.84
N SER A 28 15.12 8.35 1.99
CA SER A 28 15.74 7.99 3.26
C SER A 28 14.66 7.44 4.17
N ILE A 29 14.77 6.19 4.60
CA ILE A 29 13.81 5.61 5.52
C ILE A 29 14.09 6.16 6.92
N VAL A 30 13.16 6.94 7.44
CA VAL A 30 13.31 7.51 8.79
C VAL A 30 12.98 6.44 9.82
N HIS A 31 11.86 5.75 9.63
CA HIS A 31 11.44 4.65 10.48
C HIS A 31 10.63 3.64 9.67
N ALA A 32 10.65 2.39 10.11
CA ALA A 32 9.78 1.34 9.61
C ALA A 32 9.07 0.75 10.82
N ILE A 33 7.77 0.93 10.91
CA ILE A 33 6.97 0.56 12.08
C ILE A 33 5.92 -0.46 11.73
N GLU A 34 5.39 -1.13 12.75
CA GLU A 34 4.44 -2.21 12.52
C GLU A 34 2.98 -1.83 12.71
N SER A 35 2.69 -0.70 13.31
CA SER A 35 1.30 -0.32 13.58
C SER A 35 0.96 1.07 13.08
N ALA A 36 -0.16 1.16 12.37
CA ALA A 36 -0.71 2.43 11.92
C ALA A 36 -1.14 3.31 13.09
N ALA A 37 -1.41 2.71 14.25
CA ALA A 37 -1.78 3.48 15.44
C ALA A 37 -0.67 4.43 15.88
N MET A 38 0.58 4.15 15.54
CA MET A 38 1.73 4.97 15.91
C MET A 38 2.14 5.95 14.82
N ALA A 39 1.57 5.84 13.64
CA ALA A 39 2.05 6.61 12.49
C ALA A 39 1.97 8.12 12.69
N GLU A 40 0.86 8.60 13.23
CA GLU A 40 0.67 10.02 13.43
C GLU A 40 1.69 10.61 14.41
N ILE A 41 2.02 9.87 15.45
CA ILE A 41 3.02 10.28 16.43
C ILE A 41 4.39 10.43 15.77
N TYR A 42 4.74 9.51 14.90
CA TYR A 42 6.00 9.60 14.15
C TYR A 42 6.03 10.82 13.25
N CYS A 43 4.90 11.19 12.67
CA CYS A 43 4.82 12.40 11.85
C CYS A 43 5.03 13.68 12.68
N PHE A 44 4.57 13.69 13.93
CA PHE A 44 4.81 14.84 14.80
C PHE A 44 6.27 14.95 15.22
N LYS A 45 6.95 13.83 15.37
CA LYS A 45 8.31 13.83 15.90
C LYS A 45 9.40 13.87 14.85
N ASN A 46 9.08 13.59 13.61
CA ASN A 46 10.06 13.47 12.54
C ASN A 46 9.61 14.18 11.27
N PRO A 47 10.53 14.70 10.48
CA PRO A 47 10.17 15.29 9.18
C PRO A 47 9.89 14.16 8.19
N ILE A 48 8.63 13.89 7.93
CA ILE A 48 8.20 12.85 6.99
C ILE A 48 7.64 13.51 5.74
N ASP A 49 8.05 13.03 4.58
CA ASP A 49 7.56 13.53 3.28
C ASP A 49 6.62 12.53 2.62
N LEU A 50 6.83 11.25 2.85
CA LEU A 50 6.09 10.19 2.21
C LEU A 50 5.87 9.03 3.18
N ILE A 51 4.67 8.48 3.18
CA ILE A 51 4.35 7.31 3.99
C ILE A 51 3.91 6.17 3.06
N LEU A 52 4.49 4.98 3.27
CA LEU A 52 4.00 3.74 2.69
C LEU A 52 3.17 3.07 3.78
N MET A 53 1.86 3.02 3.60
CA MET A 53 0.92 2.64 4.64
C MET A 53 0.13 1.39 4.27
N ASP A 54 0.34 0.31 5.00
CA ASP A 54 -0.49 -0.88 4.84
C ASP A 54 -1.86 -0.64 5.49
N VAL A 55 -2.87 -1.31 5.00
CA VAL A 55 -4.24 -1.16 5.51
C VAL A 55 -4.42 -1.89 6.83
N CYS A 56 -4.01 -3.15 6.88
CA CYS A 56 -4.18 -3.96 8.08
C CYS A 56 -2.84 -4.06 8.80
N THR A 57 -2.72 -3.45 9.96
CA THR A 57 -1.46 -3.41 10.69
C THR A 57 -1.63 -3.94 12.11
N ALA A 58 -0.52 -4.00 12.85
CA ALA A 58 -0.50 -4.54 14.21
C ALA A 58 -1.44 -3.78 15.13
N MET A 59 -1.93 -4.45 16.17
CA MET A 59 -2.85 -3.89 17.17
C MET A 59 -4.21 -3.52 16.58
N ASP A 60 -4.64 -4.28 15.56
CA ASP A 60 -5.88 -4.04 14.85
C ASP A 60 -6.01 -2.62 14.30
N ALA A 61 -4.91 -1.95 14.08
CA ALA A 61 -4.91 -0.60 13.57
C ALA A 61 -5.13 -0.59 12.06
N ASN A 62 -6.00 0.31 11.62
CA ASN A 62 -6.35 0.43 10.20
C ASN A 62 -5.58 1.58 9.57
N GLY A 63 -4.82 1.26 8.52
CA GLY A 63 -4.02 2.26 7.82
C GLY A 63 -4.83 3.34 7.12
N LEU A 64 -6.06 3.03 6.68
CA LEU A 64 -6.91 4.04 6.06
C LEU A 64 -7.39 5.07 7.08
N GLU A 65 -7.72 4.63 8.28
CA GLU A 65 -8.09 5.57 9.35
C GLU A 65 -6.90 6.45 9.74
N ALA A 66 -5.73 5.86 9.85
CA ALA A 66 -4.51 6.61 10.14
C ALA A 66 -4.21 7.62 9.03
N ALA A 67 -4.35 7.20 7.78
CA ALA A 67 -4.12 8.09 6.63
C ALA A 67 -5.07 9.28 6.65
N GLU A 68 -6.32 9.05 7.00
CA GLU A 68 -7.30 10.14 7.10
C GLU A 68 -6.87 11.19 8.12
N LYS A 69 -6.46 10.73 9.30
CA LYS A 69 -6.00 11.62 10.36
C LYS A 69 -4.75 12.39 9.95
N ILE A 70 -3.81 11.69 9.35
CA ILE A 70 -2.54 12.30 8.93
C ILE A 70 -2.78 13.32 7.83
N LYS A 71 -3.63 13.04 6.87
CA LYS A 71 -3.93 14.01 5.80
C LYS A 71 -4.58 15.27 6.35
N LYS A 72 -5.36 15.15 7.42
CA LYS A 72 -5.96 16.32 8.05
C LYS A 72 -4.94 17.15 8.82
N SER A 73 -4.03 16.51 9.53
CA SER A 73 -3.03 17.19 10.34
C SER A 73 -1.81 17.62 9.54
N PHE A 74 -1.44 16.87 8.54
CA PHE A 74 -0.24 17.09 7.73
C PHE A 74 -0.56 16.96 6.24
N PRO A 75 -1.32 17.88 5.67
CA PRO A 75 -1.80 17.74 4.28
C PRO A 75 -0.68 17.68 3.24
N LYS A 76 0.53 18.07 3.58
CA LYS A 76 1.65 18.02 2.64
C LYS A 76 2.33 16.67 2.59
N ILE A 77 2.12 15.82 3.58
CA ILE A 77 2.70 14.48 3.56
C ILE A 77 1.97 13.65 2.52
N LYS A 78 2.72 13.04 1.61
CA LYS A 78 2.13 12.14 0.62
C LYS A 78 1.95 10.76 1.23
N ILE A 79 0.86 10.10 0.91
CA ILE A 79 0.58 8.76 1.43
C ILE A 79 0.28 7.83 0.28
N ILE A 80 0.96 6.69 0.25
CA ILE A 80 0.67 5.61 -0.67
C ILE A 80 0.14 4.47 0.16
N ILE A 81 -1.10 4.07 -0.07
CA ILE A 81 -1.66 2.89 0.57
C ILE A 81 -1.09 1.67 -0.14
N ILE A 82 -0.56 0.73 0.62
CA ILE A 82 -0.02 -0.52 0.09
C ILE A 82 -0.80 -1.66 0.71
N THR A 83 -1.20 -2.62 -0.07
CA THR A 83 -1.94 -3.77 0.44
C THR A 83 -1.84 -4.95 -0.49
N SER A 84 -1.94 -6.15 0.06
CA SER A 84 -2.06 -7.38 -0.72
C SER A 84 -3.52 -7.82 -0.81
N GLN A 85 -4.43 -7.13 -0.12
CA GLN A 85 -5.83 -7.53 -0.09
C GLN A 85 -6.64 -6.82 -1.17
N PRO A 86 -7.21 -7.54 -2.12
CA PRO A 86 -7.97 -6.94 -3.20
C PRO A 86 -9.42 -6.64 -2.81
N GLU A 87 -9.62 -5.75 -1.87
CA GLU A 87 -10.96 -5.31 -1.50
C GLU A 87 -11.26 -3.97 -2.14
N CYS A 88 -12.32 -3.91 -2.94
CA CYS A 88 -12.66 -2.68 -3.64
C CYS A 88 -13.05 -1.55 -2.68
N SER A 89 -13.56 -1.89 -1.50
CA SER A 89 -13.87 -0.87 -0.50
C SER A 89 -12.63 -0.11 -0.04
N PHE A 90 -11.46 -0.75 -0.04
CA PHE A 90 -10.21 -0.06 0.32
C PHE A 90 -9.86 0.99 -0.71
N LEU A 91 -10.00 0.67 -1.98
CA LEU A 91 -9.68 1.58 -3.07
C LEU A 91 -10.61 2.80 -3.04
N ASP A 92 -11.92 2.56 -2.91
CA ASP A 92 -12.90 3.63 -2.86
C ASP A 92 -12.69 4.53 -1.65
N ARG A 93 -12.39 3.92 -0.52
CA ARG A 93 -12.18 4.66 0.71
C ARG A 93 -10.89 5.50 0.65
N ALA A 94 -9.84 4.95 0.06
CA ALA A 94 -8.59 5.68 -0.13
C ALA A 94 -8.80 6.92 -0.99
N ARG A 95 -9.59 6.78 -2.07
CA ARG A 95 -9.93 7.92 -2.92
C ARG A 95 -10.72 8.98 -2.16
N SER A 96 -11.68 8.56 -1.37
CA SER A 96 -12.53 9.49 -0.63
C SER A 96 -11.77 10.23 0.47
N ILE A 97 -10.78 9.60 1.09
CA ILE A 97 -9.92 10.22 2.07
C ILE A 97 -8.97 11.23 1.44
N GLY A 98 -8.62 11.04 0.18
CA GLY A 98 -7.65 11.89 -0.50
C GLY A 98 -6.22 11.38 -0.38
N VAL A 99 -6.06 10.06 -0.23
CA VAL A 99 -4.75 9.42 -0.25
C VAL A 99 -4.13 9.65 -1.61
N ASP A 100 -2.85 9.91 -1.66
CA ASP A 100 -2.19 10.30 -2.91
C ASP A 100 -2.08 9.17 -3.92
N SER A 101 -1.73 7.96 -3.50
CA SER A 101 -1.63 6.82 -4.40
C SER A 101 -1.98 5.52 -3.70
N PHE A 102 -2.19 4.47 -4.49
CA PHE A 102 -2.59 3.17 -4.00
C PHE A 102 -1.83 2.10 -4.79
N TRP A 103 -1.24 1.13 -4.10
CA TRP A 103 -0.43 0.09 -4.74
C TRP A 103 -0.77 -1.29 -4.17
N TYR A 104 -1.04 -2.25 -5.08
CA TYR A 104 -1.24 -3.63 -4.68
C TYR A 104 0.11 -4.33 -4.72
N LYS A 105 0.53 -4.89 -3.59
CA LYS A 105 1.87 -5.46 -3.43
C LYS A 105 2.22 -6.56 -4.42
N GLU A 106 1.26 -7.40 -4.73
CA GLU A 106 1.53 -8.59 -5.53
C GLU A 106 1.05 -8.54 -6.96
N SER A 107 0.14 -7.66 -7.28
CA SER A 107 -0.48 -7.65 -8.60
C SER A 107 -0.22 -6.40 -9.42
N SER A 108 0.47 -5.42 -8.88
CA SER A 108 0.78 -4.23 -9.66
C SER A 108 1.91 -4.49 -10.64
N ALA A 109 1.77 -4.00 -11.85
CA ALA A 109 2.80 -4.12 -12.87
C ALA A 109 3.98 -3.18 -12.57
N GLU A 110 3.72 -2.02 -11.98
CA GLU A 110 4.78 -1.08 -11.64
C GLU A 110 5.39 -1.41 -10.29
N LYS A 111 6.69 -1.21 -10.16
CA LYS A 111 7.38 -1.39 -8.89
C LYS A 111 7.07 -0.23 -7.96
N ILE A 112 7.20 -0.46 -6.66
CA ILE A 112 6.90 0.58 -5.67
C ILE A 112 7.72 1.84 -5.88
N LEU A 113 8.97 1.74 -6.28
CA LEU A 113 9.80 2.93 -6.53
C LEU A 113 9.22 3.80 -7.64
N ALA A 114 8.68 3.19 -8.70
CA ALA A 114 8.06 3.95 -9.77
C ALA A 114 6.83 4.71 -9.26
N ILE A 115 6.02 4.06 -8.42
CA ILE A 115 4.85 4.69 -7.82
C ILE A 115 5.28 5.82 -6.89
N MET A 116 6.32 5.61 -6.10
CA MET A 116 6.86 6.65 -5.22
C MET A 116 7.31 7.87 -6.00
N ASP A 117 8.07 7.65 -7.08
CA ASP A 117 8.56 8.75 -7.90
C ASP A 117 7.42 9.55 -8.52
N ARG A 118 6.42 8.87 -9.04
CA ARG A 118 5.25 9.52 -9.64
C ARG A 118 4.45 10.30 -8.59
N THR A 119 4.27 9.70 -7.42
CA THR A 119 3.53 10.33 -6.32
C THR A 119 4.23 11.60 -5.84
N MET A 120 5.55 11.53 -5.69
CA MET A 120 6.32 12.70 -5.26
C MET A 120 6.39 13.78 -6.33
N ALA A 121 6.18 13.41 -7.60
CA ALA A 121 6.09 14.39 -8.68
C ALA A 121 4.70 15.07 -8.76
N GLY A 122 3.76 14.66 -7.92
CA GLY A 122 2.43 15.27 -7.87
C GLY A 122 1.33 14.45 -8.53
N GLU A 123 1.63 13.23 -9.00
CA GLU A 123 0.60 12.38 -9.59
C GLU A 123 -0.14 11.60 -8.52
N SER A 124 -1.40 11.30 -8.79
CA SER A 124 -2.17 10.37 -7.96
C SER A 124 -2.29 9.08 -8.75
N VAL A 125 -1.62 8.04 -8.28
CA VAL A 125 -1.55 6.79 -9.01
C VAL A 125 -2.46 5.75 -8.33
N TYR A 126 -3.57 5.46 -8.98
CA TYR A 126 -4.52 4.47 -8.50
C TYR A 126 -4.72 3.40 -9.57
N PRO A 127 -4.91 2.14 -9.18
CA PRO A 127 -5.25 1.12 -10.17
C PRO A 127 -6.66 1.40 -10.68
N ASP A 128 -6.93 1.04 -11.92
CA ASP A 128 -8.24 1.28 -12.51
C ASP A 128 -9.32 0.48 -11.80
N THR A 129 -9.00 -0.74 -11.41
CA THR A 129 -9.93 -1.63 -10.72
C THR A 129 -9.20 -2.43 -9.67
N THR A 130 -9.97 -2.98 -8.72
CA THR A 130 -9.42 -3.93 -7.76
C THR A 130 -9.02 -5.20 -8.51
N PRO A 131 -7.85 -5.77 -8.21
CA PRO A 131 -7.42 -7.01 -8.83
C PRO A 131 -8.42 -8.12 -8.56
N GLU A 132 -8.62 -8.99 -9.59
CA GLU A 132 -9.51 -10.05 -9.37
C GLU A 132 -8.93 -11.06 -8.45
N LEU A 133 -9.80 -11.70 -7.72
CA LEU A 133 -9.34 -12.76 -6.85
C LEU A 133 -9.04 -13.91 -7.75
N ARG A 134 -7.80 -14.16 -7.91
CA ARG A 134 -7.43 -15.15 -8.80
C ARG A 134 -7.68 -16.44 -8.28
N LEU A 135 -8.39 -16.52 -7.45
CA LEU A 135 -8.68 -17.66 -6.94
C LEU A 135 -9.90 -17.94 -7.15
N GLY A 136 -10.33 -18.06 -7.42
CA GLY A 136 -11.37 -18.39 -7.60
C GLY A 136 -12.21 -18.03 -8.30
N ASN A 137 -12.55 -17.56 -8.74
CA ASN A 137 -13.13 -17.37 -9.53
C ASN A 137 -13.33 -16.64 -10.05
N ALA A 138 -13.39 -16.31 -10.15
CA ALA A 138 -13.47 -15.73 -10.75
C ALA A 138 -13.44 -14.82 -10.86
N MET A 139 -13.38 -14.57 -10.79
CA MET A 139 -13.22 -13.81 -10.94
C MET A 139 -13.85 -13.26 -11.62
N SER A 140 -13.96 -13.15 -11.35
CA SER A 140 -14.57 -12.29 -11.77
C SER A 140 -14.46 -12.20 -13.05
N VAL A 141 -14.75 -11.79 -13.57
CA VAL A 141 -14.61 -11.62 -14.74
C VAL A 141 -14.60 -12.63 -15.55
N ASP A 142 -14.32 -12.80 -16.35
CA ASP A 142 -14.36 -13.58 -17.48
C ASP A 142 -13.51 -14.78 -17.42
N PHE A 143 -13.17 -15.25 -16.26
CA PHE A 143 -12.42 -16.46 -16.14
C PHE A 143 -13.35 -17.64 -16.34
N THR A 144 -12.94 -18.58 -17.13
CA THR A 144 -13.63 -19.84 -17.28
C THR A 144 -13.36 -20.67 -16.03
N ASP A 145 -14.18 -21.70 -15.82
CA ASP A 145 -13.96 -22.59 -14.69
C ASP A 145 -12.57 -23.22 -14.74
N LYS A 146 -12.10 -23.54 -15.92
CA LYS A 146 -10.79 -24.12 -16.08
C LYS A 146 -9.69 -23.13 -15.69
N GLU A 147 -9.86 -21.89 -16.05
CA GLU A 147 -8.89 -20.87 -15.69
C GLU A 147 -8.86 -20.65 -14.19
N LEU A 148 -10.00 -20.69 -13.54
CA LEU A 148 -10.07 -20.58 -12.10
C LEU A 148 -9.38 -21.75 -11.40
N GLU A 149 -9.51 -22.95 -11.93
CA GLU A 149 -8.83 -24.12 -11.38
C GLU A 149 -7.32 -23.97 -11.48
N VAL A 150 -6.83 -23.52 -12.60
CA VAL A 150 -5.41 -23.29 -12.80
C VAL A 150 -4.89 -22.27 -11.81
N LEU A 151 -5.64 -21.20 -11.59
CA LEU A 151 -5.23 -20.17 -10.65
C LEU A 151 -5.18 -20.70 -9.23
N ARG A 152 -6.14 -21.52 -8.82
CA ARG A 152 -6.11 -22.15 -7.51
C ARG A 152 -4.87 -22.99 -7.30
N GLU A 153 -4.51 -23.78 -8.31
CA GLU A 153 -3.33 -24.62 -8.22
C GLU A 153 -2.06 -23.80 -8.14
N LEU A 154 -1.97 -22.76 -8.94
CA LEU A 154 -0.78 -21.92 -8.96
C LEU A 154 -0.57 -21.15 -7.67
N THR A 155 -1.65 -20.72 -7.06
CA THR A 155 -1.52 -19.90 -5.86
C THR A 155 -1.52 -20.73 -4.59
N GLY A 156 -1.87 -22.00 -4.68
CA GLY A 156 -1.99 -22.84 -3.51
C GLY A 156 -3.16 -22.42 -2.62
N THR A 157 -4.08 -21.66 -3.16
CA THR A 157 -5.18 -21.15 -2.39
C THR A 157 -6.48 -21.70 -2.92
N GLU A 158 -7.39 -21.92 -2.03
CA GLU A 158 -8.69 -22.33 -2.48
C GLU A 158 -9.44 -21.08 -2.66
N PHE A 159 -9.98 -21.02 -3.75
CA PHE A 159 -10.63 -19.82 -3.93
C PHE A 159 -12.05 -20.03 -3.81
#